data_e59d3fb73e10b56ed3cbabe6a2f06343
#
_entry.id   e59d3fb73e10b56ed3cbabe6a2f06343
#
_cell.length_a   1.000
_cell.length_b   1.000
_cell.length_c   1.000
_cell.angle_alpha   90.00
_cell.angle_beta   90.00
_cell.angle_gamma   90.00
#
_symmetry.space_group_name_H-M   'P 1'
#
loop_
_entity.id
_entity.type
_entity.pdbx_description
1 polymer ?
#
loop_
_entity_poly.entity_id
_entity_poly.type
_entity_poly.pdbx_seq_one_letter_code
_entity_poly.pdbx_strand_id
1 'polypeptide(L)'
;GLRLSEEKTVITHINDGFDFLGWNLRKFKGKLIIKPSHKSMKKITRKISEIIKENQTATQEILIKKINEVTVGWANYHHSSCAKKCFHTLDHRIWEMLWRWSKRRHPNKNKHWIVNKYWKEHKGRKWTFMSDKNILFLMMDMPIVRKGQISLNKNPFLDREYFECRAKRHRLNRKRAMNSNRAAQMGYYAL
;
A
#
# COMPACT_ATOMS: atom_id res chain seq x y z
N GLY A 1 30.18 -27.87 2.13
CA GLY A 1 29.10 -27.26 2.88
C GLY A 1 29.04 -25.76 2.66
N LEU A 2 27.85 -25.15 2.80
CA LEU A 2 27.68 -23.72 2.68
C LEU A 2 28.24 -23.02 3.94
N ARG A 3 29.04 -21.97 3.75
CA ARG A 3 29.54 -21.14 4.83
C ARG A 3 28.79 -19.80 4.82
N LEU A 4 28.40 -19.29 5.99
CA LEU A 4 27.86 -17.96 6.14
C LEU A 4 28.95 -16.91 5.89
N SER A 5 28.63 -15.86 5.13
CA SER A 5 29.55 -14.72 4.98
C SER A 5 29.52 -13.89 6.24
N GLU A 6 30.65 -13.80 6.95
CA GLU A 6 30.76 -13.01 8.20
C GLU A 6 30.46 -11.53 7.95
N GLU A 7 30.91 -10.98 6.83
CA GLU A 7 30.66 -9.58 6.44
C GLU A 7 29.18 -9.26 6.17
N LYS A 8 28.39 -10.26 5.77
CA LYS A 8 26.96 -10.10 5.38
C LYS A 8 26.01 -10.61 6.46
N THR A 9 26.53 -11.30 7.49
CA THR A 9 25.72 -11.89 8.56
C THR A 9 25.73 -10.98 9.77
N VAL A 10 24.56 -10.43 10.09
CA VAL A 10 24.38 -9.54 11.26
C VAL A 10 23.42 -10.19 12.24
N ILE A 11 23.86 -10.37 13.47
CA ILE A 11 22.99 -10.80 14.57
C ILE A 11 22.31 -9.55 15.13
N THR A 12 20.98 -9.50 15.02
CA THR A 12 20.20 -8.35 15.49
C THR A 12 19.19 -8.79 16.54
N HIS A 13 19.14 -8.08 17.65
CA HIS A 13 18.13 -8.33 18.67
C HIS A 13 16.73 -7.88 18.18
N ILE A 14 15.71 -8.69 18.42
CA ILE A 14 14.34 -8.43 17.89
C ILE A 14 13.72 -7.11 18.42
N ASN A 15 14.17 -6.61 19.56
CA ASN A 15 13.73 -5.32 20.10
C ASN A 15 14.30 -4.13 19.32
N ASP A 16 15.46 -4.29 18.68
CA ASP A 16 16.05 -3.27 17.81
C ASP A 16 15.38 -3.28 16.45
N GLY A 17 14.95 -4.48 16.02
CA GLY A 17 14.25 -4.72 14.78
C GLY A 17 15.16 -4.81 13.57
N PHE A 18 14.68 -5.46 12.52
CA PHE A 18 15.39 -5.62 11.27
C PHE A 18 14.44 -5.54 10.08
N ASP A 19 15.00 -5.22 8.92
CA ASP A 19 14.27 -5.16 7.67
C ASP A 19 14.45 -6.47 6.89
N PHE A 20 13.33 -7.10 6.50
CA PHE A 20 13.32 -8.30 5.70
C PHE A 20 12.24 -8.23 4.61
N LEU A 21 12.60 -8.44 3.35
CA LEU A 21 11.70 -8.42 2.20
C LEU A 21 10.74 -7.21 2.15
N GLY A 22 11.25 -6.03 2.51
CA GLY A 22 10.43 -4.80 2.50
C GLY A 22 9.58 -4.59 3.76
N TRP A 23 9.70 -5.49 4.74
CA TRP A 23 9.06 -5.40 6.04
C TRP A 23 10.08 -5.01 7.11
N ASN A 24 9.65 -4.25 8.10
CA ASN A 24 10.36 -4.06 9.35
C ASN A 24 9.69 -4.89 10.44
N LEU A 25 10.44 -5.81 11.04
CA LEU A 25 10.02 -6.68 12.12
C LEU A 25 10.66 -6.19 13.41
N ARG A 26 9.85 -5.86 14.41
CA ARG A 26 10.33 -5.37 15.69
C ARG A 26 9.41 -5.79 16.83
N LYS A 27 9.99 -6.20 17.96
CA LYS A 27 9.23 -6.43 19.18
C LYS A 27 9.17 -5.12 19.99
N PHE A 28 7.95 -4.68 20.31
CA PHE A 28 7.71 -3.47 21.09
C PHE A 28 6.72 -3.74 22.22
N LYS A 29 7.12 -3.45 23.45
CA LYS A 29 6.31 -3.74 24.65
C LYS A 29 5.75 -5.18 24.65
N GLY A 30 6.61 -6.15 24.40
CA GLY A 30 6.26 -7.58 24.37
C GLY A 30 5.51 -8.07 23.13
N LYS A 31 5.07 -7.18 22.21
CA LYS A 31 4.31 -7.53 21.00
C LYS A 31 5.16 -7.40 19.75
N LEU A 32 5.11 -8.41 18.88
CA LEU A 32 5.76 -8.34 17.56
C LEU A 32 4.94 -7.42 16.64
N ILE A 33 5.58 -6.40 16.13
CA ILE A 33 5.01 -5.48 15.14
C ILE A 33 5.70 -5.70 13.81
N ILE A 34 4.91 -5.95 12.78
CA ILE A 34 5.34 -6.06 11.38
C ILE A 34 4.72 -4.89 10.63
N LYS A 35 5.54 -4.08 10.00
CA LYS A 35 5.11 -2.91 9.21
C LYS A 35 5.97 -2.74 7.96
N PRO A 36 5.53 -1.96 6.94
CA PRO A 36 6.40 -1.62 5.82
C PRO A 36 7.70 -0.98 6.29
N SER A 37 8.83 -1.42 5.72
CA SER A 37 10.13 -0.85 6.05
C SER A 37 10.28 0.57 5.51
N HIS A 38 11.15 1.36 6.12
CA HIS A 38 11.43 2.72 5.65
C HIS A 38 12.04 2.73 4.23
N LYS A 39 12.85 1.72 3.91
CA LYS A 39 13.42 1.51 2.56
C LYS A 39 12.31 1.25 1.53
N SER A 40 11.31 0.40 1.87
CA SER A 40 10.16 0.13 1.00
C SER A 40 9.32 1.37 0.76
N MET A 41 9.04 2.16 1.82
CA MET A 41 8.32 3.43 1.69
C MET A 41 9.06 4.46 0.83
N LYS A 42 10.38 4.60 0.99
CA LYS A 42 11.20 5.47 0.13
C LYS A 42 11.16 5.02 -1.33
N LYS A 43 11.27 3.70 -1.58
CA LYS A 43 11.27 3.13 -2.93
C LYS A 43 9.97 3.42 -3.67
N ILE A 44 8.80 3.19 -3.04
CA ILE A 44 7.51 3.50 -3.68
C ILE A 44 7.33 5.00 -3.89
N THR A 45 7.68 5.84 -2.90
CA THR A 45 7.59 7.30 -3.04
C THR A 45 8.41 7.79 -4.22
N ARG A 46 9.64 7.27 -4.39
CA ARG A 46 10.50 7.61 -5.52
C ARG A 46 9.87 7.17 -6.85
N LYS A 47 9.40 5.94 -6.95
CA LYS A 47 8.75 5.42 -8.16
C LYS A 47 7.54 6.26 -8.57
N ILE A 48 6.69 6.66 -7.62
CA ILE A 48 5.55 7.53 -7.92
C ILE A 48 6.01 8.93 -8.35
N SER A 49 7.04 9.48 -7.72
CA SER A 49 7.63 10.76 -8.14
C SER A 49 8.18 10.72 -9.57
N GLU A 50 8.82 9.62 -9.95
CA GLU A 50 9.31 9.37 -11.30
C GLU A 50 8.15 9.32 -12.30
N ILE A 51 7.09 8.54 -12.01
CA ILE A 51 5.88 8.48 -12.85
C ILE A 51 5.29 9.89 -13.06
N ILE A 52 5.17 10.68 -12.00
CA ILE A 52 4.61 12.05 -12.11
C ILE A 52 5.51 12.96 -12.93
N LYS A 53 6.84 12.85 -12.81
CA LYS A 53 7.81 13.63 -13.58
C LYS A 53 7.79 13.26 -15.07
N GLU A 54 7.72 11.99 -15.39
CA GLU A 54 7.67 11.51 -16.78
C GLU A 54 6.34 11.83 -17.47
N ASN A 55 5.27 12.08 -16.71
CA ASN A 55 3.92 12.31 -17.21
C ASN A 55 3.44 13.76 -16.94
N GLN A 56 4.31 14.75 -17.10
CA GLN A 56 3.96 16.17 -16.85
C GLN A 56 2.88 16.68 -17.80
N THR A 57 2.90 16.24 -19.06
CA THR A 57 1.94 16.62 -20.11
C THR A 57 0.78 15.65 -20.28
N ALA A 58 0.83 14.50 -19.63
CA ALA A 58 -0.21 13.47 -19.71
C ALA A 58 -1.57 13.95 -19.17
N THR A 59 -2.65 13.35 -19.65
CA THR A 59 -3.99 13.59 -19.09
C THR A 59 -4.09 13.08 -17.65
N GLN A 60 -5.01 13.64 -16.88
CA GLN A 60 -5.28 13.20 -15.51
C GLN A 60 -5.59 11.70 -15.45
N GLU A 61 -6.34 11.18 -16.41
CA GLU A 61 -6.74 9.78 -16.49
C GLU A 61 -5.55 8.83 -16.63
N ILE A 62 -4.62 9.16 -17.53
CA ILE A 62 -3.40 8.37 -17.74
C ILE A 62 -2.55 8.37 -16.48
N LEU A 63 -2.40 9.54 -15.83
CA LEU A 63 -1.63 9.67 -14.60
C LEU A 63 -2.22 8.83 -13.48
N ILE A 64 -3.55 8.90 -13.28
CA ILE A 64 -4.26 8.09 -12.28
C ILE A 64 -4.04 6.59 -12.52
N LYS A 65 -4.19 6.12 -13.76
CA LYS A 65 -3.98 4.69 -14.09
C LYS A 65 -2.59 4.23 -13.69
N LYS A 66 -1.55 4.95 -14.11
CA LYS A 66 -0.14 4.59 -13.81
C LYS A 66 0.16 4.61 -12.32
N ILE A 67 -0.37 5.56 -11.56
CA ILE A 67 -0.19 5.61 -10.11
C ILE A 67 -0.95 4.46 -9.44
N ASN A 68 -2.19 4.19 -9.86
CA ASN A 68 -3.00 3.13 -9.29
C ASN A 68 -2.36 1.74 -9.44
N GLU A 69 -1.75 1.43 -10.58
CA GLU A 69 -1.03 0.17 -10.80
C GLU A 69 0.02 -0.08 -9.72
N VAL A 70 0.79 0.95 -9.39
CA VAL A 70 1.86 0.85 -8.38
C VAL A 70 1.31 0.84 -6.96
N THR A 71 0.35 1.72 -6.65
CA THR A 71 -0.19 1.87 -5.29
C THR A 71 -1.03 0.68 -4.89
N VAL A 72 -1.87 0.15 -5.78
CA VAL A 72 -2.66 -1.07 -5.54
C VAL A 72 -1.77 -2.27 -5.30
N GLY A 73 -0.74 -2.47 -6.14
CA GLY A 73 0.21 -3.57 -5.98
C GLY A 73 0.94 -3.51 -4.62
N TRP A 74 1.44 -2.33 -4.25
CA TRP A 74 2.15 -2.13 -3.00
C TRP A 74 1.23 -2.27 -1.78
N ALA A 75 0.01 -1.74 -1.84
CA ALA A 75 -0.98 -1.87 -0.78
C ALA A 75 -1.40 -3.34 -0.58
N ASN A 76 -1.61 -4.09 -1.67
CA ASN A 76 -1.90 -5.53 -1.63
C ASN A 76 -0.77 -6.34 -1.00
N TYR A 77 0.48 -5.97 -1.23
CA TYR A 77 1.62 -6.63 -0.59
C TYR A 77 1.64 -6.39 0.92
N HIS A 78 1.33 -5.17 1.35
CA HIS A 78 1.47 -4.76 2.76
C HIS A 78 0.18 -4.83 3.60
N HIS A 79 -1.00 -5.12 3.02
CA HIS A 79 -2.29 -5.09 3.72
C HIS A 79 -2.43 -6.11 4.86
N SER A 80 -1.55 -7.10 4.94
CA SER A 80 -1.56 -8.10 6.02
C SER A 80 -0.83 -7.67 7.30
N SER A 81 -0.27 -6.47 7.33
CA SER A 81 0.58 -5.95 8.40
C SER A 81 0.01 -4.70 9.08
N CYS A 82 0.74 -4.13 10.01
CA CYS A 82 0.41 -2.85 10.66
C CYS A 82 0.71 -1.66 9.72
N ALA A 83 0.11 -1.65 8.50
CA ALA A 83 0.45 -0.70 7.44
C ALA A 83 -0.40 0.58 7.41
N LYS A 84 -1.51 0.69 8.15
CA LYS A 84 -2.45 1.83 8.03
C LYS A 84 -1.78 3.21 8.14
N LYS A 85 -0.93 3.40 9.13
CA LYS A 85 -0.19 4.67 9.29
C LYS A 85 0.73 4.94 8.10
N CYS A 86 1.36 3.90 7.55
CA CYS A 86 2.21 4.01 6.36
C CYS A 86 1.39 4.36 5.11
N PHE A 87 0.21 3.75 4.94
CA PHE A 87 -0.72 4.06 3.86
C PHE A 87 -1.15 5.53 3.90
N HIS A 88 -1.62 5.99 5.04
CA HIS A 88 -2.00 7.40 5.22
C HIS A 88 -0.84 8.37 4.90
N THR A 89 0.37 8.08 5.37
CA THR A 89 1.54 8.91 5.09
C THR A 89 1.88 8.96 3.61
N LEU A 90 1.76 7.82 2.90
CA LEU A 90 2.02 7.76 1.46
C LEU A 90 0.94 8.45 0.65
N ASP A 91 -0.34 8.27 1.00
CA ASP A 91 -1.46 8.95 0.33
C ASP A 91 -1.31 10.48 0.44
N HIS A 92 -0.90 10.97 1.62
CA HIS A 92 -0.63 12.40 1.80
C HIS A 92 0.52 12.90 0.92
N ARG A 93 1.63 12.16 0.84
CA ARG A 93 2.77 12.51 -0.04
C ARG A 93 2.38 12.49 -1.52
N ILE A 94 1.56 11.52 -1.94
CA ILE A 94 1.04 11.45 -3.31
C ILE A 94 0.18 12.67 -3.59
N TRP A 95 -0.69 13.04 -2.66
CA TRP A 95 -1.53 14.23 -2.78
C TRP A 95 -0.67 15.49 -2.95
N GLU A 96 0.37 15.70 -2.16
CA GLU A 96 1.30 16.82 -2.30
C GLU A 96 2.02 16.86 -3.66
N MET A 97 2.42 15.69 -4.17
CA MET A 97 3.06 15.57 -5.48
C MET A 97 2.09 15.94 -6.62
N LEU A 98 0.84 15.46 -6.53
CA LEU A 98 -0.21 15.78 -7.50
C LEU A 98 -0.63 17.25 -7.44
N TRP A 99 -0.65 17.83 -6.24
CA TRP A 99 -0.89 19.27 -6.09
C TRP A 99 0.18 20.09 -6.81
N ARG A 100 1.46 19.76 -6.63
CA ARG A 100 2.57 20.43 -7.34
C ARG A 100 2.49 20.23 -8.85
N TRP A 101 2.12 19.01 -9.31
CA TRP A 101 1.91 18.72 -10.72
C TRP A 101 0.80 19.60 -11.32
N SER A 102 -0.34 19.71 -10.65
CA SER A 102 -1.49 20.52 -11.08
C SER A 102 -1.17 22.02 -11.13
N LYS A 103 -0.47 22.54 -10.12
CA LYS A 103 -0.03 23.94 -10.10
C LYS A 103 0.92 24.27 -11.25
N ARG A 104 1.86 23.36 -11.55
CA ARG A 104 2.82 23.56 -12.65
C ARG A 104 2.12 23.65 -14.01
N ARG A 105 1.06 22.88 -14.21
CA ARG A 105 0.27 22.90 -15.46
C ARG A 105 -0.56 24.18 -15.64
N HIS A 106 -0.90 24.85 -14.55
CA HIS A 106 -1.78 26.03 -14.57
C HIS A 106 -1.20 27.15 -13.70
N PRO A 107 -0.04 27.72 -14.09
CA PRO A 107 0.64 28.73 -13.27
C PRO A 107 -0.22 29.98 -13.04
N ASN A 108 -1.03 30.36 -14.03
CA ASN A 108 -1.87 31.56 -14.00
C ASN A 108 -3.26 31.35 -13.41
N LYS A 109 -3.56 30.13 -12.90
CA LYS A 109 -4.86 29.82 -12.29
C LYS A 109 -4.78 29.84 -10.77
N ASN A 110 -5.85 30.33 -10.13
CA ASN A 110 -5.93 30.34 -8.68
C ASN A 110 -6.16 28.92 -8.11
N LYS A 111 -5.97 28.77 -6.80
CA LYS A 111 -6.09 27.48 -6.11
C LYS A 111 -7.48 26.86 -6.25
N HIS A 112 -8.54 27.66 -6.17
CA HIS A 112 -9.94 27.19 -6.26
C HIS A 112 -10.21 26.57 -7.64
N TRP A 113 -9.76 27.21 -8.71
CA TRP A 113 -9.92 26.68 -10.05
C TRP A 113 -9.20 25.33 -10.22
N ILE A 114 -7.96 25.21 -9.69
CA ILE A 114 -7.18 23.96 -9.74
C ILE A 114 -7.91 22.85 -8.99
N VAL A 115 -8.42 23.14 -7.80
CA VAL A 115 -9.19 22.17 -7.01
C VAL A 115 -10.42 21.73 -7.77
N ASN A 116 -11.23 22.64 -8.26
CA ASN A 116 -12.47 22.31 -8.97
C ASN A 116 -12.22 21.48 -10.24
N LYS A 117 -11.04 21.67 -10.89
CA LYS A 117 -10.68 20.91 -12.08
C LYS A 117 -10.22 19.48 -11.78
N TYR A 118 -9.42 19.26 -10.74
CA TYR A 118 -8.70 18.00 -10.52
C TYR A 118 -9.20 17.20 -9.33
N TRP A 119 -9.85 17.85 -8.37
CA TRP A 119 -10.39 17.20 -7.17
C TRP A 119 -11.92 17.37 -7.13
N LYS A 120 -12.59 16.26 -6.87
CA LYS A 120 -14.05 16.22 -6.75
C LYS A 120 -14.44 15.55 -5.45
N GLU A 121 -15.68 15.73 -5.04
CA GLU A 121 -16.23 15.00 -3.90
C GLU A 121 -16.53 13.56 -4.33
N HIS A 122 -16.04 12.59 -3.57
CA HIS A 122 -16.33 11.18 -3.75
C HIS A 122 -16.50 10.47 -2.42
N LYS A 123 -17.62 9.78 -2.21
CA LYS A 123 -17.93 9.03 -0.98
C LYS A 123 -17.75 9.89 0.30
N GLY A 124 -18.22 11.12 0.29
CA GLY A 124 -18.13 12.06 1.40
C GLY A 124 -16.74 12.69 1.62
N ARG A 125 -15.78 12.46 0.72
CA ARG A 125 -14.45 13.09 0.73
C ARG A 125 -14.39 14.21 -0.31
N LYS A 126 -14.24 15.43 0.15
CA LYS A 126 -14.24 16.63 -0.72
C LYS A 126 -13.04 16.75 -1.66
N TRP A 127 -11.93 16.07 -1.35
CA TRP A 127 -10.65 16.29 -2.03
C TRP A 127 -10.08 14.99 -2.61
N THR A 128 -10.88 14.31 -3.43
CA THR A 128 -10.45 13.10 -4.15
C THR A 128 -9.93 13.48 -5.52
N PHE A 129 -8.68 13.11 -5.83
CA PHE A 129 -8.10 13.33 -7.16
C PHE A 129 -8.72 12.35 -8.13
N MET A 130 -9.58 12.85 -9.02
CA MET A 130 -10.34 12.01 -9.93
C MET A 130 -10.71 12.74 -11.22
N SER A 131 -10.77 11.98 -12.30
CA SER A 131 -11.37 12.37 -13.57
C SER A 131 -12.78 11.78 -13.70
N ASP A 132 -13.45 12.01 -14.80
CA ASP A 132 -14.78 11.44 -15.04
C ASP A 132 -14.75 9.90 -15.17
N LYS A 133 -13.60 9.32 -15.57
CA LYS A 133 -13.45 7.88 -15.80
C LYS A 133 -12.60 7.16 -14.75
N ASN A 134 -11.72 7.86 -14.05
CA ASN A 134 -10.77 7.23 -13.15
C ASN A 134 -10.64 7.97 -11.83
N ILE A 135 -10.52 7.22 -10.76
CA ILE A 135 -10.35 7.71 -9.40
C ILE A 135 -8.99 7.25 -8.87
N LEU A 136 -8.26 8.15 -8.21
CA LEU A 136 -7.02 7.80 -7.52
C LEU A 136 -7.32 6.86 -6.36
N PHE A 137 -6.69 5.69 -6.38
CA PHE A 137 -6.79 4.72 -5.29
C PHE A 137 -6.10 5.24 -4.04
N LEU A 138 -6.82 5.28 -2.93
CA LEU A 138 -6.29 5.63 -1.62
C LEU A 138 -5.94 4.36 -0.86
N MET A 139 -4.65 4.18 -0.56
CA MET A 139 -4.16 3.01 0.17
C MET A 139 -4.74 2.92 1.58
N MET A 140 -5.08 4.05 2.19
CA MET A 140 -5.73 4.08 3.50
C MET A 140 -7.10 3.39 3.52
N ASP A 141 -7.77 3.23 2.37
CA ASP A 141 -9.04 2.52 2.28
C ASP A 141 -8.88 1.00 2.23
N MET A 142 -7.66 0.52 1.90
CA MET A 142 -7.35 -0.91 1.89
C MET A 142 -7.59 -1.53 3.27
N PRO A 143 -8.44 -2.57 3.38
CA PRO A 143 -8.65 -3.26 4.65
C PRO A 143 -7.38 -4.01 5.07
N ILE A 144 -7.06 -3.98 6.36
CA ILE A 144 -5.98 -4.78 6.92
C ILE A 144 -6.49 -6.17 7.23
N VAL A 145 -5.97 -7.17 6.52
CA VAL A 145 -6.32 -8.59 6.72
C VAL A 145 -5.20 -9.28 7.47
N ARG A 146 -5.35 -9.39 8.78
CA ARG A 146 -4.35 -10.07 9.62
C ARG A 146 -4.37 -11.57 9.37
N LYS A 147 -3.20 -12.15 9.16
CA LYS A 147 -3.02 -13.61 9.14
C LYS A 147 -2.99 -14.11 10.58
N GLY A 148 -3.82 -15.10 10.91
CA GLY A 148 -3.78 -15.73 12.22
C GLY A 148 -2.40 -16.38 12.48
N GLN A 149 -1.96 -16.42 13.72
CA GLN A 149 -0.71 -17.09 14.10
C GLN A 149 -0.80 -18.60 13.87
N ILE A 150 0.31 -19.20 13.52
CA ILE A 150 0.47 -20.67 13.52
C ILE A 150 0.80 -21.07 14.96
N SER A 151 0.13 -22.11 15.43
CA SER A 151 0.44 -22.68 16.76
C SER A 151 1.84 -23.28 16.72
N LEU A 152 2.69 -22.88 17.68
CA LEU A 152 4.12 -23.27 17.69
C LEU A 152 4.33 -24.78 17.90
N ASN A 153 3.33 -25.47 18.46
CA ASN A 153 3.34 -26.92 18.68
C ASN A 153 2.80 -27.72 17.48
N LYS A 154 2.53 -27.07 16.34
CA LYS A 154 2.00 -27.70 15.13
C LYS A 154 3.07 -27.79 14.06
N ASN A 155 3.25 -29.00 13.53
CA ASN A 155 4.20 -29.31 12.48
C ASN A 155 3.49 -29.45 11.12
N PRO A 156 3.91 -28.72 10.06
CA PRO A 156 3.27 -28.78 8.73
C PRO A 156 3.24 -30.18 8.12
N PHE A 157 4.17 -31.04 8.48
CA PHE A 157 4.28 -32.41 7.95
C PHE A 157 3.47 -33.43 8.76
N LEU A 158 3.27 -33.19 10.05
CA LEU A 158 2.59 -34.13 10.95
C LEU A 158 1.12 -33.74 11.19
N ASP A 159 0.79 -32.48 11.28
CA ASP A 159 -0.56 -31.96 11.60
C ASP A 159 -1.32 -31.52 10.34
N ARG A 160 -1.44 -32.41 9.35
CA ARG A 160 -2.07 -32.12 8.05
C ARG A 160 -3.44 -31.47 8.18
N GLU A 161 -4.31 -32.04 8.98
CA GLU A 161 -5.68 -31.56 9.18
C GLU A 161 -5.73 -30.12 9.69
N TYR A 162 -4.87 -29.76 10.66
CA TYR A 162 -4.76 -28.39 11.16
C TYR A 162 -4.39 -27.41 10.02
N PHE A 163 -3.44 -27.76 9.18
CA PHE A 163 -2.99 -26.88 8.10
C PHE A 163 -3.99 -26.82 6.94
N GLU A 164 -4.72 -27.89 6.65
CA GLU A 164 -5.81 -27.89 5.67
C GLU A 164 -6.99 -27.03 6.11
N CYS A 165 -7.44 -27.16 7.35
CA CYS A 165 -8.48 -26.31 7.93
C CYS A 165 -8.05 -24.82 7.91
N ARG A 166 -6.79 -24.55 8.23
CA ARG A 166 -6.22 -23.22 8.18
C ARG A 166 -6.18 -22.68 6.76
N ALA A 167 -5.79 -23.48 5.78
CA ALA A 167 -5.76 -23.11 4.36
C ALA A 167 -7.18 -22.79 3.83
N LYS A 168 -8.19 -23.62 4.18
CA LYS A 168 -9.60 -23.37 3.85
C LYS A 168 -10.08 -22.03 4.43
N ARG A 169 -9.81 -21.76 5.71
CA ARG A 169 -10.16 -20.50 6.40
C ARG A 169 -9.45 -19.30 5.74
N HIS A 170 -8.19 -19.47 5.37
CA HIS A 170 -7.41 -18.44 4.70
C HIS A 170 -7.96 -18.11 3.30
N ARG A 171 -8.38 -19.14 2.53
CA ARG A 171 -9.03 -18.97 1.22
C ARG A 171 -10.36 -18.22 1.35
N LEU A 172 -11.18 -18.55 2.36
CA LEU A 172 -12.44 -17.87 2.62
C LEU A 172 -12.24 -16.40 3.01
N ASN A 173 -11.29 -16.11 3.90
CA ASN A 173 -10.96 -14.74 4.29
C ASN A 173 -10.37 -13.94 3.12
N ARG A 174 -9.55 -14.58 2.28
CA ARG A 174 -9.01 -13.96 1.07
C ARG A 174 -10.12 -13.64 0.06
N LYS A 175 -11.06 -14.57 -0.17
CA LYS A 175 -12.22 -14.32 -1.05
C LYS A 175 -13.07 -13.16 -0.52
N ARG A 176 -13.35 -13.09 0.79
CA ARG A 176 -14.09 -11.98 1.40
C ARG A 176 -13.35 -10.65 1.24
N ALA A 177 -12.05 -10.63 1.49
CA ALA A 177 -11.23 -9.43 1.32
C ALA A 177 -11.12 -9.01 -0.15
N MET A 178 -11.00 -9.98 -1.09
CA MET A 178 -10.96 -9.69 -2.53
C MET A 178 -12.31 -9.16 -3.03
N ASN A 179 -13.42 -9.70 -2.57
CA ASN A 179 -14.74 -9.21 -2.93
C ASN A 179 -14.96 -7.78 -2.40
N SER A 180 -14.55 -7.52 -1.16
CA SER A 180 -14.56 -6.17 -0.59
C SER A 180 -13.65 -5.21 -1.37
N ASN A 181 -12.44 -5.65 -1.74
CA ASN A 181 -11.51 -4.85 -2.54
C ASN A 181 -11.99 -4.68 -3.98
N ARG A 182 -12.58 -5.72 -4.59
CA ARG A 182 -13.14 -5.66 -5.94
C ARG A 182 -14.33 -4.71 -5.98
N ALA A 183 -15.21 -4.74 -4.99
CA ALA A 183 -16.29 -3.78 -4.84
C ALA A 183 -15.76 -2.35 -4.66
N ALA A 184 -14.70 -2.17 -3.85
CA ALA A 184 -14.03 -0.88 -3.69
C ALA A 184 -13.33 -0.44 -5.00
N GLN A 185 -12.65 -1.36 -5.71
CA GLN A 185 -11.97 -1.09 -6.98
C GLN A 185 -12.95 -0.85 -8.12
N MET A 186 -14.04 -1.61 -8.22
CA MET A 186 -15.09 -1.34 -9.22
C MET A 186 -15.72 0.03 -9.00
N GLY A 187 -15.83 0.50 -7.76
CA GLY A 187 -16.20 1.89 -7.46
C GLY A 187 -15.12 2.92 -7.87
N TYR A 188 -13.87 2.51 -8.14
CA TYR A 188 -12.80 3.36 -8.66
C TYR A 188 -12.66 3.34 -10.19
N TYR A 189 -13.22 2.31 -10.85
CA TYR A 189 -13.16 2.16 -12.32
C TYR A 189 -14.53 2.24 -13.00
N ALA A 190 -15.62 2.29 -12.23
CA ALA A 190 -17.00 2.32 -12.72
C ALA A 190 -17.59 3.74 -12.62
N LEU A 191 -16.99 4.67 -13.36
CA LEU A 191 -17.59 5.95 -13.77
C LEU A 191 -17.32 6.19 -15.23
#